data_662816313755277dc3ee853b20576d89
#
_entry.id   662816313755277dc3ee853b20576d89
#
_cell.length_a   1.000
_cell.length_b   1.000
_cell.length_c   1.000
_cell.angle_alpha   90.00
_cell.angle_beta   90.00
_cell.angle_gamma   90.00
#
_symmetry.space_group_name_H-M   'P 1'
#
loop_
_entity.id
_entity.type
_entity.pdbx_description
1 polymer ?
#
loop_
_entity_poly.entity_id
_entity_poly.type
_entity_poly.pdbx_seq_one_letter_code
_entity_poly.pdbx_strand_id
1 'polypeptide(L)'
;MEISLALSCLALALVILNSLTIRVVRNKPNEIRESVSILVPMRNEENNAANCVTSLISQNGLLEFEILVLDDNSTDQTMKELSKFSEIKPLNGKSLPDGWLGKLWALEQLVSASTGKYLVFIDADVRLTPHAVASAIKQIRDWDFISAYPKQITSGFTQRLFQPLLQWSWLASVPLIISQKFSVKSMVVANGQFLIIKRDAYLKSGGFDPIKSEVLDDLMIAKQLVKSGFKGGVAEASNVATCQMYDSPLQLIKGYQKSLWRAFGSPLGSIMAVVLLFVTGVLPLIATLLGSEIGLITFSLILLSRIISAIRTNTLPNTAILHPIAILFLIGLIAYSWFGKLTNSLTWRDRSVV
;
A
#
# COMPACT_ATOMS: atom_id res chain seq x y z
N MET A 1 -14.34 17.30 -24.23
CA MET A 1 -15.07 16.99 -22.98
C MET A 1 -15.72 15.61 -22.98
N GLU A 2 -16.23 15.10 -24.08
CA GLU A 2 -16.91 13.80 -24.15
C GLU A 2 -16.05 12.62 -23.66
N ILE A 3 -14.78 12.56 -24.06
CA ILE A 3 -13.83 11.53 -23.57
C ILE A 3 -13.67 11.62 -22.05
N SER A 4 -13.52 12.84 -21.52
CA SER A 4 -13.41 13.08 -20.09
C SER A 4 -14.69 12.63 -19.35
N LEU A 5 -15.87 12.90 -19.89
CA LEU A 5 -17.15 12.45 -19.35
C LEU A 5 -17.23 10.91 -19.33
N ALA A 6 -16.93 10.26 -20.46
CA ALA A 6 -16.97 8.81 -20.56
C ALA A 6 -16.02 8.14 -19.54
N LEU A 7 -14.79 8.65 -19.41
CA LEU A 7 -13.82 8.15 -18.42
C LEU A 7 -14.27 8.39 -16.98
N SER A 8 -14.92 9.52 -16.70
CA SER A 8 -15.44 9.83 -15.36
C SER A 8 -16.65 8.96 -14.99
N CYS A 9 -17.53 8.66 -15.95
CA CYS A 9 -18.59 7.67 -15.79
C CYS A 9 -18.02 6.28 -15.46
N LEU A 10 -17.00 5.85 -16.22
CA LEU A 10 -16.33 4.57 -15.97
C LEU A 10 -15.67 4.54 -14.58
N ALA A 11 -14.96 5.61 -14.21
CA ALA A 11 -14.33 5.71 -12.88
C ALA A 11 -15.36 5.62 -11.75
N LEU A 12 -16.49 6.33 -11.86
CA LEU A 12 -17.56 6.26 -10.87
C LEU A 12 -18.18 4.84 -10.81
N ALA A 13 -18.45 4.23 -11.95
CA ALA A 13 -19.00 2.88 -12.04
C ALA A 13 -18.05 1.86 -11.38
N LEU A 14 -16.74 1.96 -11.64
CA LEU A 14 -15.72 1.10 -11.01
C LEU A 14 -15.65 1.33 -9.50
N VAL A 15 -15.66 2.58 -9.03
CA VAL A 15 -15.65 2.87 -7.58
C VAL A 15 -16.88 2.27 -6.91
N ILE A 16 -18.08 2.38 -7.49
CA ILE A 16 -19.29 1.79 -6.95
C ILE A 16 -19.15 0.26 -6.92
N LEU A 17 -18.82 -0.36 -8.05
CA LEU A 17 -18.68 -1.82 -8.17
C LEU A 17 -17.65 -2.34 -7.18
N ASN A 18 -16.46 -1.75 -7.13
CA ASN A 18 -15.38 -2.16 -6.23
C ASN A 18 -15.76 -1.95 -4.77
N SER A 19 -16.44 -0.85 -4.43
CA SER A 19 -16.91 -0.59 -3.07
C SER A 19 -17.91 -1.63 -2.57
N LEU A 20 -18.72 -2.20 -3.46
CA LEU A 20 -19.69 -3.24 -3.14
C LEU A 20 -19.08 -4.65 -3.10
N THR A 21 -18.03 -4.91 -3.87
CA THR A 21 -17.50 -6.26 -4.10
C THR A 21 -16.17 -6.56 -3.40
N ILE A 22 -15.40 -5.55 -2.99
CA ILE A 22 -14.13 -5.75 -2.30
C ILE A 22 -14.29 -6.55 -1.00
N ARG A 23 -13.39 -7.48 -0.75
CA ARG A 23 -13.33 -8.17 0.56
C ARG A 23 -13.07 -7.19 1.68
N VAL A 24 -13.74 -7.38 2.82
CA VAL A 24 -13.60 -6.51 4.00
C VAL A 24 -13.10 -7.32 5.17
N VAL A 25 -12.01 -6.90 5.74
CA VAL A 25 -11.51 -7.45 7.01
C VAL A 25 -12.26 -6.76 8.15
N ARG A 26 -13.07 -7.53 8.88
CA ARG A 26 -13.89 -7.01 9.99
C ARG A 26 -13.26 -7.41 11.31
N ASN A 27 -13.25 -6.52 12.28
CA ASN A 27 -12.79 -6.81 13.65
C ASN A 27 -13.77 -7.77 14.34
N LYS A 28 -13.58 -9.07 14.13
CA LYS A 28 -14.40 -10.12 14.73
C LYS A 28 -13.50 -11.15 15.40
N PRO A 29 -13.91 -11.69 16.55
CA PRO A 29 -13.24 -12.86 17.12
C PRO A 29 -13.23 -14.00 16.10
N ASN A 30 -12.04 -14.49 15.79
CA ASN A 30 -11.80 -15.66 14.94
C ASN A 30 -10.69 -16.48 15.60
N GLU A 31 -10.67 -17.76 15.39
CA GLU A 31 -9.60 -18.67 15.82
C GLU A 31 -8.88 -19.20 14.59
N ILE A 32 -7.56 -19.07 14.60
CA ILE A 32 -6.62 -19.58 13.60
C ILE A 32 -5.74 -20.61 14.30
N ARG A 33 -5.81 -21.85 13.83
CA ARG A 33 -5.08 -23.00 14.40
C ARG A 33 -3.71 -23.21 13.74
N GLU A 34 -3.58 -22.72 12.51
CA GLU A 34 -2.33 -22.78 11.77
C GLU A 34 -1.31 -21.79 12.36
N SER A 35 -0.05 -22.18 12.32
CA SER A 35 1.05 -21.34 12.80
C SER A 35 1.20 -20.06 11.97
N VAL A 36 1.48 -18.96 12.65
CA VAL A 36 1.56 -17.61 12.07
C VAL A 36 2.90 -16.96 12.44
N SER A 37 3.64 -16.45 11.47
CA SER A 37 4.80 -15.60 11.71
C SER A 37 4.47 -14.15 11.34
N ILE A 38 4.52 -13.24 12.31
CA ILE A 38 4.37 -11.80 12.10
C ILE A 38 5.78 -11.22 11.93
N LEU A 39 6.03 -10.60 10.78
CA LEU A 39 7.34 -10.22 10.28
C LEU A 39 7.41 -8.71 10.08
N VAL A 40 8.29 -8.04 10.84
CA VAL A 40 8.38 -6.57 10.84
C VAL A 40 9.82 -6.13 10.55
N PRO A 41 10.11 -5.57 9.39
CA PRO A 41 11.38 -4.91 9.15
C PRO A 41 11.36 -3.49 9.72
N MET A 42 12.39 -3.12 10.46
CA MET A 42 12.53 -1.77 11.02
C MET A 42 13.90 -1.17 10.65
N ARG A 43 13.92 0.10 10.29
CA ARG A 43 15.13 0.90 10.13
C ARG A 43 14.86 2.34 10.47
N ASN A 44 15.50 2.86 11.52
CA ASN A 44 15.30 4.22 12.03
C ASN A 44 13.80 4.48 12.31
N GLU A 45 13.22 3.63 13.18
CA GLU A 45 11.80 3.62 13.55
C GLU A 45 11.61 3.80 15.07
N GLU A 46 12.52 4.48 15.78
CA GLU A 46 12.45 4.67 17.23
C GLU A 46 11.09 5.19 17.72
N ASN A 47 10.43 6.05 16.92
CA ASN A 47 9.13 6.61 17.27
C ASN A 47 7.96 5.64 17.03
N ASN A 48 8.16 4.63 16.21
CA ASN A 48 7.13 3.67 15.81
C ASN A 48 7.27 2.32 16.53
N ALA A 49 8.49 1.92 16.88
CA ALA A 49 8.81 0.57 17.34
C ALA A 49 7.92 0.12 18.50
N ALA A 50 7.85 0.88 19.59
CA ALA A 50 7.09 0.50 20.77
C ALA A 50 5.58 0.32 20.47
N ASN A 51 4.96 1.28 19.81
CA ASN A 51 3.53 1.24 19.48
C ASN A 51 3.18 0.14 18.48
N CYS A 52 4.06 -0.13 17.50
CA CYS A 52 3.91 -1.23 16.57
C CYS A 52 3.91 -2.55 17.33
N VAL A 53 4.97 -2.85 18.07
CA VAL A 53 5.13 -4.10 18.82
C VAL A 53 3.99 -4.31 19.81
N THR A 54 3.56 -3.29 20.56
CA THR A 54 2.42 -3.38 21.47
C THR A 54 1.15 -3.82 20.74
N SER A 55 0.89 -3.30 19.52
CA SER A 55 -0.28 -3.71 18.74
C SER A 55 -0.19 -5.15 18.22
N LEU A 56 1.03 -5.69 18.05
CA LEU A 56 1.26 -7.07 17.61
C LEU A 56 1.15 -8.05 18.76
N ILE A 57 1.68 -7.74 19.93
CA ILE A 57 1.58 -8.57 21.14
C ILE A 57 0.10 -8.71 21.57
N SER A 58 -0.70 -7.67 21.35
CA SER A 58 -2.13 -7.69 21.68
C SER A 58 -3.01 -8.49 20.72
N GLN A 59 -2.44 -9.20 19.73
CA GLN A 59 -3.22 -9.99 18.79
C GLN A 59 -3.89 -11.18 19.49
N ASN A 60 -5.17 -11.38 19.19
CA ASN A 60 -5.98 -12.47 19.73
C ASN A 60 -6.49 -13.40 18.62
N GLY A 61 -6.78 -14.64 18.99
CA GLY A 61 -7.34 -15.65 18.07
C GLY A 61 -6.27 -16.34 17.21
N LEU A 62 -4.99 -16.21 17.56
CA LEU A 62 -3.88 -16.97 16.98
C LEU A 62 -3.42 -17.99 18.04
N LEU A 63 -3.61 -19.29 17.79
CA LEU A 63 -3.24 -20.33 18.78
C LEU A 63 -1.73 -20.56 18.83
N GLU A 64 -1.07 -20.43 17.69
CA GLU A 64 0.37 -20.60 17.54
C GLU A 64 0.91 -19.44 16.69
N PHE A 65 1.68 -18.54 17.30
CA PHE A 65 2.28 -17.44 16.54
C PHE A 65 3.60 -16.98 17.14
N GLU A 66 4.42 -16.42 16.30
CA GLU A 66 5.68 -15.76 16.65
C GLU A 66 5.72 -14.35 16.07
N ILE A 67 6.42 -13.43 16.73
CA ILE A 67 6.66 -12.07 16.26
C ILE A 67 8.17 -11.91 16.08
N LEU A 68 8.60 -11.73 14.83
CA LEU A 68 9.99 -11.46 14.47
C LEU A 68 10.11 -10.00 14.02
N VAL A 69 11.00 -9.28 14.67
CA VAL A 69 11.30 -7.88 14.30
C VAL A 69 12.78 -7.80 13.94
N LEU A 70 13.07 -7.38 12.72
CA LEU A 70 14.45 -7.24 12.26
C LEU A 70 14.84 -5.76 12.22
N ASP A 71 15.84 -5.41 13.01
CA ASP A 71 16.50 -4.10 12.92
C ASP A 71 17.52 -4.11 11.79
N ASP A 72 17.19 -3.39 10.70
CA ASP A 72 18.05 -3.29 9.51
C ASP A 72 19.15 -2.23 9.70
N ASN A 73 20.02 -2.45 10.71
CA ASN A 73 21.14 -1.56 11.03
C ASN A 73 20.70 -0.11 11.26
N SER A 74 19.76 0.11 12.18
CA SER A 74 19.33 1.44 12.60
C SER A 74 20.48 2.21 13.27
N THR A 75 20.45 3.54 13.12
CA THR A 75 21.41 4.46 13.74
C THR A 75 20.78 5.28 14.87
N ASP A 76 19.47 5.11 15.09
CA ASP A 76 18.68 5.72 16.16
C ASP A 76 18.47 4.75 17.36
N GLN A 77 17.49 5.00 18.20
CA GLN A 77 17.18 4.18 19.38
C GLN A 77 16.28 2.97 19.07
N THR A 78 16.04 2.61 17.80
CA THR A 78 15.11 1.52 17.42
C THR A 78 15.40 0.22 18.17
N MET A 79 16.63 -0.29 18.17
CA MET A 79 16.98 -1.52 18.87
C MET A 79 16.76 -1.44 20.38
N LYS A 80 17.05 -0.29 20.99
CA LYS A 80 16.80 -0.06 22.40
C LYS A 80 15.31 -0.10 22.76
N GLU A 81 14.46 0.46 21.87
CA GLU A 81 13.01 0.36 22.05
C GLU A 81 12.53 -1.09 21.93
N LEU A 82 13.05 -1.87 20.96
CA LEU A 82 12.72 -3.29 20.78
C LEU A 82 13.15 -4.16 21.97
N SER A 83 14.29 -3.87 22.60
CA SER A 83 14.79 -4.63 23.75
C SER A 83 13.91 -4.57 25.01
N LYS A 84 12.91 -3.69 25.05
CA LYS A 84 11.95 -3.59 26.15
C LYS A 84 10.89 -4.68 26.13
N PHE A 85 10.76 -5.44 25.03
CA PHE A 85 9.71 -6.44 24.83
C PHE A 85 10.30 -7.85 24.82
N SER A 86 9.88 -8.68 25.76
CA SER A 86 10.28 -10.09 25.87
C SER A 86 9.50 -11.01 24.94
N GLU A 87 8.35 -10.58 24.45
CA GLU A 87 7.40 -11.36 23.66
C GLU A 87 7.76 -11.42 22.18
N ILE A 88 8.73 -10.63 21.74
CA ILE A 88 9.21 -10.61 20.36
C ILE A 88 10.56 -11.29 20.22
N LYS A 89 10.90 -11.72 19.01
CA LYS A 89 12.22 -12.21 18.62
C LYS A 89 12.95 -11.13 17.83
N PRO A 90 13.76 -10.27 18.47
CA PRO A 90 14.51 -9.25 17.76
C PRO A 90 15.68 -9.90 17.00
N LEU A 91 15.89 -9.47 15.75
CA LEU A 91 16.96 -9.91 14.88
C LEU A 91 17.79 -8.72 14.44
N ASN A 92 19.11 -8.91 14.37
CA ASN A 92 20.01 -7.92 13.75
C ASN A 92 20.12 -8.21 12.26
N GLY A 93 19.91 -7.18 11.44
CA GLY A 93 20.06 -7.26 9.99
C GLY A 93 21.51 -7.57 9.58
N LYS A 94 21.67 -8.52 8.66
CA LYS A 94 22.96 -8.81 8.02
C LYS A 94 23.30 -7.72 7.01
N SER A 95 24.58 -7.64 6.62
CA SER A 95 25.03 -6.75 5.55
C SER A 95 24.20 -6.92 4.28
N LEU A 96 23.91 -5.79 3.62
CA LEU A 96 23.12 -5.78 2.40
C LEU A 96 23.92 -6.36 1.24
N PRO A 97 23.45 -7.45 0.59
CA PRO A 97 24.12 -8.02 -0.57
C PRO A 97 23.91 -7.15 -1.81
N ASP A 98 24.80 -7.26 -2.77
CA ASP A 98 24.71 -6.56 -4.04
C ASP A 98 23.40 -6.88 -4.77
N GLY A 99 22.78 -5.84 -5.32
CA GLY A 99 21.53 -5.94 -6.07
C GLY A 99 20.26 -6.06 -5.24
N TRP A 100 20.35 -6.07 -3.92
CA TRP A 100 19.19 -6.06 -3.03
C TRP A 100 18.84 -4.65 -2.56
N LEU A 101 17.55 -4.35 -2.45
CA LEU A 101 17.06 -3.21 -1.66
C LEU A 101 16.95 -3.59 -0.18
N GLY A 102 17.28 -2.65 0.72
CA GLY A 102 17.37 -2.91 2.15
C GLY A 102 16.11 -3.54 2.75
N LYS A 103 14.92 -2.99 2.44
CA LYS A 103 13.65 -3.53 2.94
C LYS A 103 13.41 -4.97 2.47
N LEU A 104 13.66 -5.27 1.20
CA LEU A 104 13.47 -6.62 0.65
C LEU A 104 14.45 -7.63 1.27
N TRP A 105 15.70 -7.22 1.49
CA TRP A 105 16.68 -8.05 2.19
C TRP A 105 16.29 -8.32 3.65
N ALA A 106 15.78 -7.30 4.35
CA ALA A 106 15.28 -7.47 5.72
C ALA A 106 14.09 -8.45 5.76
N LEU A 107 13.14 -8.33 4.83
CA LEU A 107 12.01 -9.24 4.72
C LEU A 107 12.43 -10.68 4.41
N GLU A 108 13.41 -10.88 3.52
CA GLU A 108 13.95 -12.22 3.20
C GLU A 108 14.60 -12.89 4.41
N GLN A 109 15.37 -12.12 5.21
CA GLN A 109 15.96 -12.63 6.46
C GLN A 109 14.88 -13.00 7.48
N LEU A 110 13.82 -12.21 7.62
CA LEU A 110 12.68 -12.49 8.48
C LEU A 110 11.98 -13.79 8.08
N VAL A 111 11.71 -13.98 6.79
CA VAL A 111 11.11 -15.23 6.29
C VAL A 111 12.01 -16.42 6.58
N SER A 112 13.32 -16.30 6.34
CA SER A 112 14.29 -17.37 6.59
C SER A 112 14.39 -17.77 8.07
N ALA A 113 14.13 -16.83 9.00
CA ALA A 113 14.17 -17.06 10.44
C ALA A 113 12.83 -17.52 11.04
N SER A 114 11.76 -17.54 10.24
CA SER A 114 10.38 -17.79 10.67
C SER A 114 9.92 -19.21 10.31
N THR A 115 8.87 -19.70 11.01
CA THR A 115 8.37 -21.07 10.88
C THR A 115 6.90 -21.19 10.50
N GLY A 116 6.13 -20.11 10.67
CA GLY A 116 4.67 -20.10 10.48
C GLY A 116 4.22 -20.46 9.08
N LYS A 117 3.06 -21.09 8.98
CA LYS A 117 2.36 -21.40 7.72
C LYS A 117 1.85 -20.14 7.01
N TYR A 118 1.47 -19.13 7.78
CA TYR A 118 1.13 -17.79 7.27
C TYR A 118 2.27 -16.83 7.59
N LEU A 119 2.76 -16.14 6.56
CA LEU A 119 3.71 -15.04 6.65
C LEU A 119 2.92 -13.73 6.66
N VAL A 120 2.99 -12.99 7.76
CA VAL A 120 2.28 -11.74 7.95
C VAL A 120 3.29 -10.60 7.97
N PHE A 121 3.41 -9.88 6.87
CA PHE A 121 4.30 -8.74 6.73
C PHE A 121 3.60 -7.48 7.21
N ILE A 122 4.21 -6.75 8.14
CA ILE A 122 3.68 -5.52 8.73
C ILE A 122 4.76 -4.44 8.68
N ASP A 123 4.42 -3.26 8.16
CA ASP A 123 5.31 -2.10 8.24
C ASP A 123 5.27 -1.47 9.65
N ALA A 124 6.37 -0.88 10.09
CA ALA A 124 6.54 -0.34 11.44
C ALA A 124 5.56 0.79 11.82
N ASP A 125 5.01 1.47 10.83
CA ASP A 125 4.02 2.56 10.95
C ASP A 125 2.56 2.08 11.01
N VAL A 126 2.35 0.75 11.00
CA VAL A 126 1.01 0.13 11.11
C VAL A 126 0.64 -0.15 12.55
N ARG A 127 -0.63 0.04 12.89
CA ARG A 127 -1.24 -0.33 14.18
C ARG A 127 -2.45 -1.21 13.93
N LEU A 128 -2.49 -2.34 14.60
CA LEU A 128 -3.53 -3.36 14.45
C LEU A 128 -4.49 -3.38 15.65
N THR A 129 -5.76 -3.63 15.38
CA THR A 129 -6.71 -4.00 16.45
C THR A 129 -6.48 -5.45 16.89
N PRO A 130 -6.96 -5.86 18.10
CA PRO A 130 -6.62 -7.19 18.66
C PRO A 130 -6.99 -8.40 17.81
N HIS A 131 -7.96 -8.32 16.91
CA HIS A 131 -8.37 -9.44 16.05
C HIS A 131 -7.98 -9.26 14.58
N ALA A 132 -7.09 -8.31 14.26
CA ALA A 132 -6.79 -7.93 12.88
C ALA A 132 -6.18 -9.07 12.07
N VAL A 133 -5.13 -9.71 12.61
CA VAL A 133 -4.41 -10.79 11.92
C VAL A 133 -5.33 -12.01 11.71
N ALA A 134 -6.00 -12.47 12.75
CA ALA A 134 -6.91 -13.61 12.66
C ALA A 134 -8.06 -13.34 11.66
N SER A 135 -8.62 -12.13 11.69
CA SER A 135 -9.67 -11.72 10.75
C SER A 135 -9.19 -11.64 9.31
N ALA A 136 -7.97 -11.15 9.08
CA ALA A 136 -7.39 -11.07 7.74
C ALA A 136 -7.09 -12.47 7.18
N ILE A 137 -6.50 -13.37 7.98
CA ILE A 137 -6.27 -14.77 7.59
C ILE A 137 -7.61 -15.46 7.25
N LYS A 138 -8.67 -15.23 8.02
CA LYS A 138 -9.99 -15.79 7.73
C LYS A 138 -10.57 -15.29 6.40
N GLN A 139 -10.19 -14.10 5.94
CA GLN A 139 -10.62 -13.56 4.65
C GLN A 139 -9.80 -14.09 3.46
N ILE A 140 -8.68 -14.78 3.67
CA ILE A 140 -7.93 -15.43 2.59
C ILE A 140 -8.81 -16.45 1.87
N ARG A 141 -9.56 -17.30 2.60
CA ARG A 141 -10.46 -18.31 2.02
C ARG A 141 -9.76 -19.14 0.93
N ASP A 142 -10.21 -18.96 -0.33
CA ASP A 142 -9.71 -19.60 -1.55
C ASP A 142 -8.48 -18.92 -2.15
N TRP A 143 -7.98 -17.86 -1.51
CA TRP A 143 -6.77 -17.14 -1.94
C TRP A 143 -5.51 -17.73 -1.29
N ASP A 144 -4.35 -17.33 -1.82
CA ASP A 144 -3.02 -17.68 -1.30
C ASP A 144 -2.34 -16.49 -0.65
N PHE A 145 -2.77 -15.28 -0.98
CA PHE A 145 -2.31 -14.05 -0.33
C PHE A 145 -3.43 -13.02 -0.22
N ILE A 146 -3.32 -12.10 0.73
CA ILE A 146 -4.21 -10.97 0.90
C ILE A 146 -3.40 -9.73 1.28
N SER A 147 -3.61 -8.64 0.55
CA SER A 147 -3.11 -7.32 0.90
C SER A 147 -4.23 -6.56 1.60
N ALA A 148 -4.16 -6.49 2.91
CA ALA A 148 -5.17 -5.87 3.76
C ALA A 148 -4.88 -4.36 3.88
N TYR A 149 -5.57 -3.52 3.12
CA TYR A 149 -5.29 -2.10 3.02
C TYR A 149 -5.75 -1.34 4.28
N PRO A 150 -4.82 -0.76 5.09
CA PRO A 150 -5.17 -0.08 6.33
C PRO A 150 -5.75 1.32 6.08
N LYS A 151 -6.46 1.86 7.09
CA LYS A 151 -6.84 3.27 7.12
C LYS A 151 -5.59 4.13 7.16
N GLN A 152 -5.48 5.06 6.22
CA GLN A 152 -4.39 6.04 6.22
C GLN A 152 -4.71 7.18 7.18
N ILE A 153 -3.89 7.36 8.21
CA ILE A 153 -3.97 8.48 9.14
C ILE A 153 -3.27 9.68 8.49
N THR A 154 -4.01 10.78 8.39
CA THR A 154 -3.54 12.01 7.75
C THR A 154 -3.55 13.15 8.76
N SER A 155 -2.39 13.55 9.25
CA SER A 155 -2.24 14.58 10.28
C SER A 155 -2.29 16.01 9.73
N GLY A 156 -1.77 16.25 8.52
CA GLY A 156 -1.65 17.58 7.91
C GLY A 156 -2.51 17.76 6.66
N PHE A 157 -2.58 19.00 6.16
CA PHE A 157 -3.35 19.35 4.96
C PHE A 157 -2.83 18.63 3.71
N THR A 158 -1.52 18.58 3.51
CA THR A 158 -0.90 17.93 2.34
C THR A 158 -1.21 16.43 2.32
N GLN A 159 -1.14 15.77 3.47
CA GLN A 159 -1.50 14.36 3.59
C GLN A 159 -2.98 14.14 3.29
N ARG A 160 -3.89 14.97 3.85
CA ARG A 160 -5.34 14.91 3.59
C ARG A 160 -5.68 15.16 2.12
N LEU A 161 -4.94 16.03 1.45
CA LEU A 161 -5.13 16.33 0.03
C LEU A 161 -4.72 15.15 -0.84
N PHE A 162 -3.56 14.53 -0.55
CA PHE A 162 -2.88 13.63 -1.47
C PHE A 162 -3.11 12.14 -1.16
N GLN A 163 -2.97 11.67 0.09
CA GLN A 163 -3.03 10.23 0.39
C GLN A 163 -4.35 9.55 -0.02
N PRO A 164 -5.55 10.19 0.08
CA PRO A 164 -6.77 9.58 -0.41
C PRO A 164 -6.80 9.36 -1.94
N LEU A 165 -5.91 10.00 -2.73
CA LEU A 165 -5.78 9.72 -4.15
C LEU A 165 -5.30 8.30 -4.43
N LEU A 166 -4.43 7.77 -3.59
CA LEU A 166 -3.87 6.43 -3.78
C LEU A 166 -4.98 5.36 -3.73
N GLN A 167 -5.86 5.44 -2.72
CA GLN A 167 -6.99 4.52 -2.58
C GLN A 167 -8.01 4.71 -3.72
N TRP A 168 -8.35 5.96 -4.01
CA TRP A 168 -9.26 6.28 -5.09
C TRP A 168 -8.71 5.80 -6.45
N SER A 169 -7.41 5.93 -6.71
CA SER A 169 -6.83 5.60 -8.01
C SER A 169 -7.10 4.14 -8.41
N TRP A 170 -6.84 3.17 -7.53
CA TRP A 170 -7.09 1.77 -7.87
C TRP A 170 -8.57 1.38 -7.77
N LEU A 171 -9.38 2.01 -6.90
CA LEU A 171 -10.83 1.83 -6.90
C LEU A 171 -11.48 2.36 -8.18
N ALA A 172 -10.95 3.43 -8.77
CA ALA A 172 -11.49 4.10 -9.94
C ALA A 172 -10.96 3.56 -11.28
N SER A 173 -9.88 2.78 -11.27
CA SER A 173 -9.21 2.35 -12.51
C SER A 173 -9.10 0.84 -12.70
N VAL A 174 -9.21 0.04 -11.64
CA VAL A 174 -9.04 -1.42 -11.71
C VAL A 174 -10.36 -2.12 -11.41
N PRO A 175 -10.89 -2.95 -12.32
CA PRO A 175 -12.05 -3.80 -12.04
C PRO A 175 -11.61 -4.98 -11.16
N LEU A 176 -11.61 -4.79 -9.83
CA LEU A 176 -11.06 -5.73 -8.85
C LEU A 176 -11.68 -7.13 -8.95
N ILE A 177 -12.97 -7.23 -9.19
CA ILE A 177 -13.65 -8.53 -9.31
C ILE A 177 -13.07 -9.34 -10.48
N ILE A 178 -12.77 -8.69 -11.61
CA ILE A 178 -12.16 -9.33 -12.78
C ILE A 178 -10.70 -9.68 -12.46
N SER A 179 -9.94 -8.72 -11.94
CA SER A 179 -8.54 -8.90 -11.56
C SER A 179 -8.35 -10.10 -10.64
N GLN A 180 -9.15 -10.19 -9.58
CA GLN A 180 -9.02 -11.22 -8.53
C GLN A 180 -9.60 -12.57 -8.95
N LYS A 181 -10.69 -12.59 -9.71
CA LYS A 181 -11.30 -13.83 -10.20
C LYS A 181 -10.45 -14.55 -11.24
N PHE A 182 -9.85 -13.78 -12.15
CA PHE A 182 -9.10 -14.33 -13.29
C PHE A 182 -7.57 -14.21 -13.11
N SER A 183 -7.12 -13.72 -11.95
CA SER A 183 -5.69 -13.54 -11.62
C SER A 183 -4.93 -12.75 -12.71
N VAL A 184 -5.51 -11.60 -13.13
CA VAL A 184 -4.96 -10.79 -14.22
C VAL A 184 -3.77 -9.97 -13.72
N LYS A 185 -2.54 -10.34 -14.12
CA LYS A 185 -1.27 -9.76 -13.65
C LYS A 185 -1.19 -8.24 -13.82
N SER A 186 -1.70 -7.68 -14.92
CA SER A 186 -1.68 -6.22 -15.19
C SER A 186 -2.63 -5.43 -14.30
N MET A 187 -3.60 -6.08 -13.68
CA MET A 187 -4.64 -5.48 -12.83
C MET A 187 -4.42 -5.79 -11.34
N VAL A 188 -3.25 -6.29 -10.96
CA VAL A 188 -2.94 -6.57 -9.54
C VAL A 188 -2.85 -5.26 -8.77
N VAL A 189 -3.51 -5.24 -7.61
CA VAL A 189 -3.42 -4.17 -6.61
C VAL A 189 -2.92 -4.78 -5.32
N ALA A 190 -1.90 -4.20 -4.74
CA ALA A 190 -1.37 -4.59 -3.44
C ALA A 190 -0.80 -3.37 -2.70
N ASN A 191 -0.72 -3.50 -1.38
CA ASN A 191 -0.07 -2.58 -0.46
C ASN A 191 0.68 -3.41 0.59
N GLY A 192 1.93 -3.10 0.84
CA GLY A 192 2.83 -3.88 1.70
C GLY A 192 2.64 -3.63 3.20
N GLN A 193 1.84 -2.65 3.60
CA GLN A 193 1.69 -2.24 4.99
C GLN A 193 1.08 -3.34 5.88
N PHE A 194 0.18 -4.16 5.32
CA PHE A 194 -0.37 -5.35 5.95
C PHE A 194 -0.64 -6.41 4.88
N LEU A 195 0.36 -7.23 4.62
CA LEU A 195 0.33 -8.28 3.58
C LEU A 195 0.46 -9.65 4.24
N ILE A 196 -0.41 -10.58 3.87
CA ILE A 196 -0.36 -11.97 4.33
C ILE A 196 -0.20 -12.88 3.13
N ILE A 197 0.77 -13.80 3.20
CA ILE A 197 1.05 -14.79 2.16
C ILE A 197 1.15 -16.17 2.82
N LYS A 198 0.53 -17.20 2.23
CA LYS A 198 0.80 -18.59 2.61
C LYS A 198 2.27 -18.93 2.31
N ARG A 199 2.99 -19.53 3.26
CA ARG A 199 4.41 -19.85 3.09
C ARG A 199 4.68 -20.66 1.83
N ASP A 200 3.85 -21.65 1.52
CA ASP A 200 4.00 -22.47 0.31
C ASP A 200 3.92 -21.65 -0.97
N ALA A 201 3.00 -20.69 -1.01
CA ALA A 201 2.87 -19.78 -2.16
C ALA A 201 4.09 -18.87 -2.27
N TYR A 202 4.57 -18.33 -1.15
CA TYR A 202 5.80 -17.52 -1.10
C TYR A 202 7.00 -18.30 -1.65
N LEU A 203 7.28 -19.48 -1.12
CA LEU A 203 8.43 -20.31 -1.51
C LEU A 203 8.34 -20.74 -2.98
N LYS A 204 7.18 -21.24 -3.43
CA LYS A 204 6.98 -21.69 -4.81
C LYS A 204 7.02 -20.54 -5.83
N SER A 205 6.74 -19.31 -5.43
CA SER A 205 6.88 -18.14 -6.31
C SER A 205 8.32 -17.62 -6.41
N GLY A 206 9.26 -18.14 -5.59
CA GLY A 206 10.64 -17.69 -5.52
C GLY A 206 10.88 -16.55 -4.51
N GLY A 207 9.86 -16.19 -3.70
CA GLY A 207 9.99 -15.18 -2.64
C GLY A 207 10.36 -13.80 -3.18
N PHE A 208 11.20 -13.07 -2.43
CA PHE A 208 11.65 -11.74 -2.81
C PHE A 208 12.86 -11.73 -3.77
N ASP A 209 13.59 -12.83 -3.95
CA ASP A 209 14.80 -12.84 -4.80
C ASP A 209 14.53 -12.39 -6.24
N PRO A 210 13.45 -12.83 -6.94
CA PRO A 210 13.16 -12.36 -8.31
C PRO A 210 12.86 -10.86 -8.43
N ILE A 211 12.57 -10.19 -7.30
CA ILE A 211 12.17 -8.78 -7.25
C ILE A 211 13.08 -7.94 -6.34
N LYS A 212 14.24 -8.45 -5.98
CA LYS A 212 15.16 -7.89 -4.96
C LYS A 212 15.59 -6.44 -5.18
N SER A 213 15.53 -5.96 -6.42
CA SER A 213 15.87 -4.58 -6.81
C SER A 213 14.64 -3.70 -7.10
N GLU A 214 13.43 -4.18 -6.82
CA GLU A 214 12.20 -3.45 -7.15
C GLU A 214 11.76 -2.53 -6.01
N VAL A 215 11.50 -1.25 -6.34
CA VAL A 215 11.09 -0.23 -5.36
C VAL A 215 9.64 -0.39 -4.90
N LEU A 216 8.79 -0.95 -5.76
CA LEU A 216 7.37 -1.25 -5.47
C LEU A 216 7.25 -2.71 -5.03
N ASP A 217 7.87 -3.03 -3.90
CA ASP A 217 7.98 -4.38 -3.34
C ASP A 217 6.63 -5.11 -3.21
N ASP A 218 5.64 -4.43 -2.69
CA ASP A 218 4.27 -4.92 -2.49
C ASP A 218 3.56 -5.31 -3.79
N LEU A 219 3.59 -4.41 -4.76
CA LEU A 219 2.99 -4.66 -6.07
C LEU A 219 3.73 -5.77 -6.81
N MET A 220 5.06 -5.81 -6.69
CA MET A 220 5.88 -6.77 -7.43
C MET A 220 5.79 -8.17 -6.85
N ILE A 221 5.77 -8.34 -5.52
CA ILE A 221 5.54 -9.67 -4.91
C ILE A 221 4.15 -10.19 -5.24
N ALA A 222 3.11 -9.35 -5.20
CA ALA A 222 1.76 -9.75 -5.58
C ALA A 222 1.67 -10.15 -7.06
N LYS A 223 2.32 -9.41 -7.97
CA LYS A 223 2.43 -9.78 -9.39
C LYS A 223 3.20 -11.07 -9.61
N GLN A 224 4.27 -11.32 -8.84
CA GLN A 224 5.05 -12.55 -8.89
C GLN A 224 4.22 -13.75 -8.45
N LEU A 225 3.47 -13.64 -7.35
CA LEU A 225 2.54 -14.68 -6.89
C LEU A 225 1.50 -15.02 -7.97
N VAL A 226 0.85 -14.00 -8.55
CA VAL A 226 -0.13 -14.20 -9.63
C VAL A 226 0.51 -14.83 -10.87
N LYS A 227 1.73 -14.42 -11.24
CA LYS A 227 2.49 -15.03 -12.34
C LYS A 227 2.78 -16.51 -12.10
N SER A 228 3.00 -16.90 -10.85
CA SER A 228 3.27 -18.28 -10.44
C SER A 228 1.99 -19.11 -10.23
N GLY A 229 0.82 -18.57 -10.59
CA GLY A 229 -0.46 -19.28 -10.57
C GLY A 229 -1.23 -19.18 -9.25
N PHE A 230 -0.76 -18.39 -8.29
CA PHE A 230 -1.42 -18.18 -7.00
C PHE A 230 -2.49 -17.09 -7.08
N LYS A 231 -3.51 -17.20 -6.24
CA LYS A 231 -4.67 -16.30 -6.20
C LYS A 231 -4.60 -15.36 -5.01
N GLY A 232 -5.02 -14.13 -5.20
CA GLY A 232 -5.10 -13.16 -4.12
C GLY A 232 -5.42 -11.76 -4.62
N GLY A 233 -5.34 -10.79 -3.70
CA GLY A 233 -5.57 -9.41 -4.04
C GLY A 233 -5.77 -8.50 -2.84
N VAL A 234 -6.19 -7.27 -3.10
CA VAL A 234 -6.44 -6.27 -2.08
C VAL A 234 -7.76 -6.54 -1.35
N ALA A 235 -7.77 -6.31 -0.05
CA ALA A 235 -8.95 -6.26 0.79
C ALA A 235 -8.95 -4.97 1.61
N GLU A 236 -10.11 -4.47 1.93
CA GLU A 236 -10.29 -3.29 2.77
C GLU A 236 -10.15 -3.68 4.25
N ALA A 237 -9.25 -3.02 4.98
CA ALA A 237 -8.92 -3.31 6.37
C ALA A 237 -8.95 -2.08 7.29
N SER A 238 -9.58 -0.98 6.87
CA SER A 238 -9.59 0.29 7.62
C SER A 238 -10.21 0.20 9.01
N ASN A 239 -11.01 -0.83 9.27
CA ASN A 239 -11.62 -1.07 10.58
C ASN A 239 -10.73 -1.87 11.54
N VAL A 240 -9.64 -2.46 11.06
CA VAL A 240 -8.76 -3.33 11.84
C VAL A 240 -7.30 -2.90 11.83
N ALA A 241 -6.93 -2.03 10.89
CA ALA A 241 -5.57 -1.55 10.75
C ALA A 241 -5.54 -0.06 10.42
N THR A 242 -4.61 0.66 11.02
CA THR A 242 -4.29 2.06 10.71
C THR A 242 -2.81 2.19 10.37
N CYS A 243 -2.47 3.12 9.48
CA CYS A 243 -1.10 3.42 9.11
C CYS A 243 -0.89 4.93 9.06
N GLN A 244 0.17 5.42 9.69
CA GLN A 244 0.63 6.81 9.59
C GLN A 244 1.93 6.84 8.80
N MET A 245 1.81 6.80 7.47
CA MET A 245 2.96 6.67 6.57
C MET A 245 3.89 7.89 6.60
N TYR A 246 3.35 9.10 6.81
CA TYR A 246 4.10 10.35 6.77
C TYR A 246 3.67 11.32 7.88
N ASP A 247 4.65 11.86 8.60
CA ASP A 247 4.44 12.84 9.67
C ASP A 247 4.50 14.29 9.16
N SER A 248 5.09 14.51 7.99
CA SER A 248 5.27 15.84 7.42
C SER A 248 5.09 15.86 5.90
N PRO A 249 4.79 17.06 5.31
CA PRO A 249 4.73 17.24 3.85
C PRO A 249 6.03 16.84 3.14
N LEU A 250 7.19 17.14 3.75
CA LEU A 250 8.49 16.82 3.16
C LEU A 250 8.74 15.31 3.11
N GLN A 251 8.37 14.57 4.16
CA GLN A 251 8.44 13.09 4.16
C GLN A 251 7.54 12.50 3.08
N LEU A 252 6.32 13.03 2.91
CA LEU A 252 5.40 12.61 1.85
C LEU A 252 6.02 12.82 0.48
N ILE A 253 6.54 14.01 0.19
CA ILE A 253 7.17 14.34 -1.09
C ILE A 253 8.33 13.39 -1.39
N LYS A 254 9.25 13.20 -0.43
CA LYS A 254 10.39 12.27 -0.57
C LYS A 254 9.95 10.82 -0.73
N GLY A 255 8.92 10.40 0.01
CA GLY A 255 8.38 9.05 -0.06
C GLY A 255 7.79 8.70 -1.43
N TYR A 256 7.04 9.62 -2.04
CA TYR A 256 6.51 9.44 -3.40
C TYR A 256 7.56 9.65 -4.49
N GLN A 257 8.52 10.56 -4.30
CA GLN A 257 9.60 10.80 -5.24
C GLN A 257 10.36 9.51 -5.57
N LYS A 258 10.66 8.69 -4.56
CA LYS A 258 11.44 7.45 -4.75
C LYS A 258 10.79 6.43 -5.69
N SER A 259 9.45 6.42 -5.83
CA SER A 259 8.71 5.31 -6.44
C SER A 259 7.82 5.69 -7.64
N LEU A 260 7.39 6.95 -7.79
CA LEU A 260 6.44 7.34 -8.84
C LEU A 260 7.00 7.17 -10.26
N TRP A 261 8.30 7.31 -10.48
CA TRP A 261 8.93 7.04 -11.78
C TRP A 261 8.72 5.59 -12.24
N ARG A 262 8.60 4.65 -11.28
CA ARG A 262 8.39 3.22 -11.55
C ARG A 262 6.92 2.85 -11.67
N ALA A 263 6.02 3.65 -11.06
CA ALA A 263 4.60 3.34 -10.94
C ALA A 263 3.89 3.15 -12.29
N PHE A 264 4.33 3.86 -13.33
CA PHE A 264 3.73 3.83 -14.67
C PHE A 264 4.58 3.04 -15.70
N GLY A 265 5.58 2.30 -15.26
CA GLY A 265 6.36 1.34 -16.02
C GLY A 265 7.44 1.94 -16.94
N SER A 266 7.17 3.07 -17.59
CA SER A 266 8.09 3.69 -18.55
C SER A 266 7.89 5.22 -18.61
N PRO A 267 8.83 5.99 -19.22
CA PRO A 267 8.63 7.43 -19.47
C PRO A 267 7.36 7.70 -20.28
N LEU A 268 7.12 6.92 -21.33
CA LEU A 268 5.91 7.06 -22.14
C LEU A 268 4.65 6.74 -21.32
N GLY A 269 4.66 5.70 -20.50
CA GLY A 269 3.58 5.36 -19.58
C GLY A 269 3.28 6.50 -18.58
N SER A 270 4.34 7.17 -18.07
CA SER A 270 4.19 8.33 -17.19
C SER A 270 3.58 9.53 -17.92
N ILE A 271 4.00 9.80 -19.17
CA ILE A 271 3.40 10.87 -19.98
C ILE A 271 1.92 10.59 -20.24
N MET A 272 1.58 9.37 -20.63
CA MET A 272 0.18 8.96 -20.84
C MET A 272 -0.65 9.10 -19.56
N ALA A 273 -0.10 8.70 -18.40
CA ALA A 273 -0.75 8.87 -17.11
C ALA A 273 -0.97 10.35 -16.77
N VAL A 274 0.03 11.22 -17.00
CA VAL A 274 -0.10 12.67 -16.79
C VAL A 274 -1.20 13.27 -17.66
N VAL A 275 -1.26 12.91 -18.96
CA VAL A 275 -2.31 13.37 -19.86
C VAL A 275 -3.68 12.90 -19.39
N LEU A 276 -3.80 11.61 -19.02
CA LEU A 276 -5.05 11.04 -18.52
C LEU A 276 -5.51 11.72 -17.22
N LEU A 277 -4.60 11.92 -16.28
CA LEU A 277 -4.86 12.61 -15.02
C LEU A 277 -5.30 14.07 -15.25
N PHE A 278 -4.67 14.78 -16.19
CA PHE A 278 -5.06 16.15 -16.51
C PHE A 278 -6.45 16.20 -17.15
N VAL A 279 -6.71 15.34 -18.14
CA VAL A 279 -7.98 15.28 -18.87
C VAL A 279 -9.15 14.89 -17.96
N THR A 280 -8.95 14.00 -17.01
CA THR A 280 -10.01 13.53 -16.12
C THR A 280 -10.11 14.33 -14.82
N GLY A 281 -8.99 14.84 -14.29
CA GLY A 281 -8.97 15.45 -12.97
C GLY A 281 -8.91 16.98 -12.94
N VAL A 282 -8.38 17.64 -13.99
CA VAL A 282 -8.19 19.09 -14.01
C VAL A 282 -9.09 19.76 -15.06
N LEU A 283 -9.09 19.25 -16.28
CA LEU A 283 -9.85 19.81 -17.41
C LEU A 283 -11.36 19.99 -17.11
N PRO A 284 -12.04 19.06 -16.39
CA PRO A 284 -13.46 19.25 -16.07
C PRO A 284 -13.75 20.51 -15.26
N LEU A 285 -12.90 20.85 -14.29
CA LEU A 285 -13.04 22.08 -13.51
C LEU A 285 -12.82 23.31 -14.39
N ILE A 286 -11.80 23.32 -15.25
CA ILE A 286 -11.53 24.43 -16.17
C ILE A 286 -12.75 24.65 -17.10
N ALA A 287 -13.26 23.57 -17.68
CA ALA A 287 -14.45 23.64 -18.55
C ALA A 287 -15.69 24.18 -17.80
N THR A 288 -15.87 23.75 -16.54
CA THR A 288 -16.95 24.24 -15.67
C THR A 288 -16.85 25.76 -15.46
N LEU A 289 -15.66 26.27 -15.16
CA LEU A 289 -15.41 27.70 -14.95
C LEU A 289 -15.61 28.53 -16.23
N LEU A 290 -15.47 27.88 -17.40
CA LEU A 290 -15.78 28.48 -18.72
C LEU A 290 -17.25 28.32 -19.14
N GLY A 291 -18.13 27.86 -18.24
CA GLY A 291 -19.56 27.73 -18.48
C GLY A 291 -20.04 26.46 -19.18
N SER A 292 -19.17 25.41 -19.25
CA SER A 292 -19.54 24.12 -19.86
C SER A 292 -20.38 23.25 -18.92
N GLU A 293 -21.62 22.96 -19.31
CA GLU A 293 -22.47 21.99 -18.56
C GLU A 293 -21.86 20.61 -18.52
N ILE A 294 -21.25 20.13 -19.62
CA ILE A 294 -20.54 18.85 -19.65
C ILE A 294 -19.35 18.86 -18.67
N GLY A 295 -18.68 20.00 -18.56
CA GLY A 295 -17.61 20.20 -17.56
C GLY A 295 -18.11 19.99 -16.14
N LEU A 296 -19.22 20.64 -15.80
CA LEU A 296 -19.84 20.56 -14.46
C LEU A 296 -20.28 19.13 -14.15
N ILE A 297 -20.94 18.45 -15.08
CA ILE A 297 -21.37 17.04 -14.90
C ILE A 297 -20.14 16.17 -14.67
N THR A 298 -19.11 16.28 -15.50
CA THR A 298 -17.89 15.47 -15.39
C THR A 298 -17.18 15.69 -14.06
N PHE A 299 -17.03 16.95 -13.63
CA PHE A 299 -16.43 17.28 -12.35
C PHE A 299 -17.24 16.72 -11.18
N SER A 300 -18.57 16.79 -11.24
CA SER A 300 -19.46 16.24 -10.22
C SER A 300 -19.35 14.70 -10.11
N LEU A 301 -19.21 13.98 -11.22
CA LEU A 301 -19.00 12.53 -11.23
C LEU A 301 -17.68 12.14 -10.56
N ILE A 302 -16.59 12.84 -10.84
CA ILE A 302 -15.30 12.62 -10.17
C ILE A 302 -15.42 12.92 -8.69
N LEU A 303 -16.07 14.02 -8.31
CA LEU A 303 -16.29 14.37 -6.91
C LEU A 303 -17.05 13.26 -6.16
N LEU A 304 -18.13 12.77 -6.76
CA LEU A 304 -18.94 11.68 -6.20
C LEU A 304 -18.09 10.40 -6.05
N SER A 305 -17.28 10.06 -7.05
CA SER A 305 -16.37 8.90 -6.96
C SER A 305 -15.35 9.02 -5.83
N ARG A 306 -14.82 10.23 -5.58
CA ARG A 306 -13.92 10.53 -4.48
C ARG A 306 -14.60 10.39 -3.11
N ILE A 307 -15.82 10.88 -2.99
CA ILE A 307 -16.63 10.80 -1.76
C ILE A 307 -16.94 9.34 -1.43
N ILE A 308 -17.41 8.55 -2.41
CA ILE A 308 -17.70 7.12 -2.22
C ILE A 308 -16.43 6.35 -1.81
N SER A 309 -15.30 6.61 -2.49
CA SER A 309 -14.02 6.00 -2.13
C SER A 309 -13.61 6.34 -0.68
N ALA A 310 -13.72 7.61 -0.28
CA ALA A 310 -13.38 8.06 1.07
C ALA A 310 -14.24 7.38 2.14
N ILE A 311 -15.56 7.30 1.92
CA ILE A 311 -16.49 6.60 2.82
C ILE A 311 -16.11 5.12 2.91
N ARG A 312 -15.82 4.48 1.77
CA ARG A 312 -15.47 3.05 1.71
C ARG A 312 -14.20 2.71 2.47
N THR A 313 -13.21 3.60 2.44
CA THR A 313 -11.90 3.42 3.09
C THR A 313 -11.80 4.11 4.45
N ASN A 314 -12.94 4.54 5.00
CA ASN A 314 -13.04 5.18 6.31
C ASN A 314 -12.12 6.42 6.46
N THR A 315 -12.01 7.19 5.38
CA THR A 315 -11.24 8.46 5.32
C THR A 315 -12.19 9.65 5.20
N LEU A 316 -11.67 10.85 5.46
CA LEU A 316 -12.48 12.08 5.40
C LEU A 316 -12.68 12.54 3.93
N PRO A 317 -13.91 12.77 3.47
CA PRO A 317 -14.20 13.19 2.11
C PRO A 317 -13.99 14.71 1.87
N ASN A 318 -13.69 15.49 2.92
CA ASN A 318 -13.69 16.96 2.88
C ASN A 318 -12.71 17.57 1.88
N THR A 319 -11.64 16.86 1.50
CA THR A 319 -10.70 17.32 0.47
C THR A 319 -11.06 16.87 -0.95
N ALA A 320 -12.17 16.16 -1.13
CA ALA A 320 -12.58 15.71 -2.46
C ALA A 320 -12.79 16.88 -3.45
N ILE A 321 -13.33 18.00 -2.97
CA ILE A 321 -13.53 19.23 -3.79
C ILE A 321 -12.21 19.76 -4.35
N LEU A 322 -11.09 19.52 -3.68
CA LEU A 322 -9.75 19.94 -4.09
C LEU A 322 -9.08 18.93 -5.03
N HIS A 323 -9.85 17.98 -5.59
CA HIS A 323 -9.33 16.95 -6.49
C HIS A 323 -8.43 17.50 -7.60
N PRO A 324 -8.78 18.59 -8.33
CA PRO A 324 -7.90 19.14 -9.37
C PRO A 324 -6.53 19.59 -8.84
N ILE A 325 -6.51 20.18 -7.64
CA ILE A 325 -5.25 20.60 -6.98
C ILE A 325 -4.44 19.37 -6.59
N ALA A 326 -5.08 18.34 -6.06
CA ALA A 326 -4.41 17.08 -5.70
C ALA A 326 -3.81 16.38 -6.94
N ILE A 327 -4.50 16.42 -8.09
CA ILE A 327 -4.00 15.89 -9.36
C ILE A 327 -2.81 16.70 -9.88
N LEU A 328 -2.87 18.03 -9.84
CA LEU A 328 -1.73 18.88 -10.23
C LEU A 328 -0.51 18.60 -9.35
N PHE A 329 -0.73 18.42 -8.04
CA PHE A 329 0.34 18.01 -7.12
C PHE A 329 0.93 16.64 -7.48
N LEU A 330 0.09 15.65 -7.82
CA LEU A 330 0.54 14.34 -8.29
C LEU A 330 1.36 14.43 -9.58
N ILE A 331 0.91 15.22 -10.55
CA ILE A 331 1.64 15.47 -11.82
C ILE A 331 3.02 16.06 -11.51
N GLY A 332 3.08 17.05 -10.61
CA GLY A 332 4.35 17.62 -10.16
C GLY A 332 5.28 16.60 -9.49
N LEU A 333 4.73 15.70 -8.66
CA LEU A 333 5.49 14.63 -8.02
C LEU A 333 5.99 13.58 -9.02
N ILE A 334 5.22 13.26 -10.06
CA ILE A 334 5.67 12.35 -11.14
C ILE A 334 6.88 12.98 -11.85
N ALA A 335 6.80 14.26 -12.23
CA ALA A 335 7.93 14.96 -12.85
C ALA A 335 9.15 15.02 -11.92
N TYR A 336 8.95 15.31 -10.64
CA TYR A 336 10.02 15.37 -9.64
C TYR A 336 10.65 13.98 -9.40
N SER A 337 9.88 12.91 -9.44
CA SER A 337 10.37 11.54 -9.33
C SER A 337 11.27 11.16 -10.53
N TRP A 338 10.85 11.52 -11.75
CA TRP A 338 11.68 11.33 -12.95
C TRP A 338 12.96 12.14 -12.92
N PHE A 339 12.90 13.39 -12.47
CA PHE A 339 14.10 14.20 -12.26
C PHE A 339 15.09 13.51 -11.31
N GLY A 340 14.59 13.02 -10.16
CA GLY A 340 15.42 12.27 -9.21
C GLY A 340 16.02 10.99 -9.80
N LYS A 341 15.28 10.28 -10.65
CA LYS A 341 15.80 9.10 -11.37
C LYS A 341 16.90 9.46 -12.35
N LEU A 342 16.72 10.52 -13.15
CA LEU A 342 17.70 10.95 -14.15
C LEU A 342 18.98 11.49 -13.53
N THR A 343 18.89 12.09 -12.35
CA THR A 343 20.05 12.63 -11.60
C THR A 343 20.66 11.64 -10.61
N ASN A 344 20.17 10.39 -10.54
CA ASN A 344 20.59 9.37 -9.57
C ASN A 344 20.55 9.86 -8.11
N SER A 345 19.58 10.72 -7.77
CA SER A 345 19.47 11.36 -6.46
C SER A 345 18.39 10.73 -5.56
N LEU A 346 17.79 9.62 -5.99
CA LEU A 346 16.75 8.95 -5.22
C LEU A 346 17.34 8.20 -4.03
N THR A 347 16.87 8.55 -2.83
CA THR A 347 17.28 7.90 -1.58
C THR A 347 16.07 7.55 -0.72
N TRP A 348 16.21 6.54 0.13
CA TRP A 348 15.25 6.18 1.15
C TRP A 348 15.96 5.65 2.39
N ARG A 349 15.65 6.25 3.57
CA ARG A 349 16.31 5.89 4.84
C ARG A 349 17.84 5.85 4.70
N ASP A 350 18.41 6.91 4.09
CA ASP A 350 19.84 7.13 3.86
C ASP A 350 20.53 6.10 2.94
N ARG A 351 19.76 5.31 2.19
CA ARG A 351 20.26 4.40 1.16
C ARG A 351 19.80 4.82 -0.22
N SER A 352 20.67 4.68 -1.23
CA SER A 352 20.28 4.83 -2.64
C SER A 352 19.22 3.77 -3.02
N VAL A 353 18.26 4.16 -3.84
CA VAL A 353 17.21 3.27 -4.40
C VAL A 353 17.30 3.17 -5.93
N VAL A 354 18.41 3.65 -6.50
CA VAL A 354 18.70 3.62 -7.94
C VAL A 354 20.11 3.12 -8.14
#